data_7b85155ca38060a9f5f897009939263f
#
_entry.id   7b85155ca38060a9f5f897009939263f
#
_cell.length_a   1.000
_cell.length_b   1.000
_cell.length_c   1.000
_cell.angle_alpha   90.00
_cell.angle_beta   90.00
_cell.angle_gamma   90.00
#
_symmetry.space_group_name_H-M   'P 1'
#
loop_
_entity.id
_entity.type
_entity.pdbx_description
1 polymer ?
#
loop_
_entity_poly.entity_id
_entity_poly.type
_entity_poly.pdbx_seq_one_letter_code
_entity_poly.pdbx_strand_id
1 'polypeptide(L)'
;HEILSVKLCELDEKICRLHSRIHLSESAGKERLEQEISELSAECEETELSLRDELRFSKASAVMPLAKLYAEVEDAAGKLREEQRMGASAEEKTLFAEYALDFAVLAADRAVLASMEAIDSQREQDEHEERTSS
;
A
#
# COMPACT_ATOMS: atom_id res chain seq x y z
N HIS A 1 -4.20 17.08 -10.23
CA HIS A 1 -2.95 16.31 -10.22
C HIS A 1 -2.11 16.56 -8.97
N GLU A 2 -2.36 17.69 -8.28
CA GLU A 2 -1.69 17.97 -7.01
C GLU A 2 -1.92 16.87 -5.98
N ILE A 3 -3.12 16.29 -5.92
CA ILE A 3 -3.43 15.22 -4.97
C ILE A 3 -2.57 13.98 -5.22
N LEU A 4 -2.26 13.66 -6.49
CA LEU A 4 -1.43 12.51 -6.83
C LEU A 4 0.02 12.72 -6.39
N SER A 5 0.56 13.94 -6.60
CA SER A 5 1.90 14.31 -6.10
C SER A 5 1.98 14.25 -4.59
N VAL A 6 0.97 14.73 -3.88
CA VAL A 6 0.92 14.69 -2.41
C VAL A 6 0.88 13.24 -1.92
N LYS A 7 0.04 12.39 -2.52
CA LYS A 7 -0.06 10.97 -2.18
C LYS A 7 1.27 10.24 -2.41
N LEU A 8 1.94 10.54 -3.52
CA LEU A 8 3.24 9.93 -3.82
C LEU A 8 4.31 10.38 -2.82
N CYS A 9 4.30 11.66 -2.43
CA CYS A 9 5.20 12.19 -1.41
C CYS A 9 4.98 11.50 -0.06
N GLU A 10 3.74 11.28 0.33
CA GLU A 10 3.38 10.55 1.56
C GLU A 10 3.89 9.11 1.52
N LEU A 11 3.77 8.45 0.36
CA LEU A 11 4.30 7.10 0.16
C LEU A 11 5.82 7.07 0.32
N ASP A 12 6.52 8.01 -0.31
CA ASP A 12 7.98 8.13 -0.22
C ASP A 12 8.44 8.32 1.22
N GLU A 13 7.82 9.23 1.95
CA GLU A 13 8.10 9.48 3.37
C GLU A 13 7.85 8.25 4.23
N LYS A 14 6.75 7.53 3.97
CA LYS A 14 6.42 6.30 4.71
C LYS A 14 7.46 5.21 4.44
N ILE A 15 7.88 5.02 3.20
CA ILE A 15 8.91 4.04 2.83
C ILE A 15 10.24 4.39 3.52
N CYS A 16 10.62 5.66 3.57
CA CYS A 16 11.83 6.10 4.27
C CYS A 16 11.75 5.77 5.77
N ARG A 17 10.62 6.00 6.41
CA ARG A 17 10.43 5.66 7.82
C ARG A 17 10.50 4.15 8.07
N LEU A 18 9.89 3.36 7.20
CA LEU A 18 9.91 1.90 7.29
C LEU A 18 11.34 1.36 7.11
N HIS A 19 12.09 1.93 6.16
CA HIS A 19 13.49 1.57 5.96
C HIS A 19 14.32 1.82 7.22
N SER A 20 14.13 2.97 7.86
CA SER A 20 14.80 3.30 9.12
C SER A 20 14.46 2.29 10.23
N ARG A 21 13.20 1.86 10.30
CA ARG A 21 12.76 0.86 11.29
C ARG A 21 13.44 -0.48 11.08
N ILE A 22 13.57 -0.95 9.85
CA ILE A 22 14.28 -2.19 9.54
C ILE A 22 15.76 -2.08 9.93
N HIS A 23 16.39 -0.97 9.60
CA HIS A 23 17.80 -0.75 9.92
C HIS A 23 18.04 -0.79 11.44
N LEU A 24 17.17 -0.15 12.21
CA LEU A 24 17.25 -0.19 13.69
C LEU A 24 16.94 -1.58 14.23
N SER A 25 16.04 -2.32 13.59
CA SER A 25 15.65 -3.66 14.01
C SER A 25 16.77 -4.68 13.88
N GLU A 26 17.68 -4.51 12.92
CA GLU A 26 18.82 -5.42 12.71
C GLU A 26 19.76 -5.47 13.91
N SER A 27 19.87 -4.39 14.65
CA SER A 27 20.74 -4.31 15.84
C SER A 27 19.98 -4.36 17.16
N ALA A 28 18.67 -4.49 17.14
CA ALA A 28 17.83 -4.48 18.34
C ALA A 28 17.88 -5.81 19.08
N GLY A 29 17.74 -5.76 20.41
CA GLY A 29 17.56 -6.95 21.22
C GLY A 29 16.16 -7.56 21.00
N LYS A 30 16.00 -8.82 21.44
CA LYS A 30 14.78 -9.59 21.22
C LYS A 30 13.51 -8.88 21.72
N GLU A 31 13.53 -8.38 22.94
CA GLU A 31 12.36 -7.69 23.53
C GLU A 31 11.98 -6.44 22.75
N ARG A 32 12.97 -5.66 22.34
CA ARG A 32 12.74 -4.44 21.55
C ARG A 32 12.17 -4.78 20.19
N LEU A 33 12.69 -5.82 19.53
CA LEU A 33 12.21 -6.25 18.23
C LEU A 33 10.76 -6.75 18.32
N GLU A 34 10.42 -7.55 19.34
CA GLU A 34 9.05 -8.02 19.56
C GLU A 34 8.08 -6.85 19.75
N GLN A 35 8.51 -5.82 20.48
CA GLN A 35 7.72 -4.61 20.67
C GLN A 35 7.50 -3.87 19.35
N GLU A 36 8.55 -3.72 18.53
CA GLU A 36 8.47 -3.07 17.22
C GLU A 36 7.53 -3.83 16.28
N ILE A 37 7.58 -5.16 16.28
CA ILE A 37 6.66 -6.00 15.50
C ILE A 37 5.21 -5.74 15.93
N SER A 38 4.95 -5.71 17.23
CA SER A 38 3.61 -5.46 17.78
C SER A 38 3.10 -4.07 17.40
N GLU A 39 3.93 -3.05 17.51
CA GLU A 39 3.59 -1.67 17.15
C GLU A 39 3.28 -1.53 15.66
N LEU A 40 4.12 -2.11 14.80
CA LEU A 40 3.90 -2.05 13.36
C LEU A 40 2.66 -2.84 12.94
N SER A 41 2.41 -3.98 13.57
CA SER A 41 1.21 -4.77 13.33
C SER A 41 -0.05 -3.95 13.63
N ALA A 42 -0.07 -3.21 14.74
CA ALA A 42 -1.18 -2.32 15.10
C ALA A 42 -1.34 -1.17 14.09
N GLU A 43 -0.23 -0.58 13.63
CA GLU A 43 -0.25 0.46 12.60
C GLU A 43 -0.81 -0.06 11.27
N CYS A 44 -0.47 -1.28 10.88
CA CYS A 44 -1.03 -1.93 9.68
C CYS A 44 -2.55 -2.08 9.79
N GLU A 45 -3.05 -2.52 10.94
CA GLU A 45 -4.48 -2.67 11.18
C GLU A 45 -5.20 -1.32 11.11
N GLU A 46 -4.65 -0.27 11.70
CA GLU A 46 -5.19 1.08 11.64
C GLU A 46 -5.27 1.59 10.22
N THR A 47 -4.19 1.43 9.46
CA THR A 47 -4.13 1.86 8.06
C THR A 47 -5.17 1.11 7.21
N GLU A 48 -5.29 -0.20 7.44
CA GLU A 48 -6.27 -1.04 6.74
C GLU A 48 -7.70 -0.56 7.02
N LEU A 49 -8.06 -0.34 8.29
CA LEU A 49 -9.38 0.13 8.67
C LEU A 49 -9.69 1.51 8.10
N SER A 50 -8.73 2.42 8.16
CA SER A 50 -8.86 3.77 7.61
C SER A 50 -9.12 3.73 6.10
N LEU A 51 -8.37 2.89 5.38
CA LEU A 51 -8.50 2.75 3.94
C LEU A 51 -9.83 2.10 3.54
N ARG A 52 -10.27 1.09 4.29
CA ARG A 52 -11.59 0.47 4.09
C ARG A 52 -12.71 1.49 4.27
N ASP A 53 -12.61 2.34 5.29
CA ASP A 53 -13.60 3.38 5.54
C ASP A 53 -13.62 4.43 4.41
N GLU A 54 -12.47 4.89 3.95
CA GLU A 54 -12.38 5.82 2.82
C GLU A 54 -13.04 5.25 1.57
N LEU A 55 -12.77 3.98 1.25
CA LEU A 55 -13.36 3.30 0.09
C LEU A 55 -14.85 3.13 0.25
N ARG A 56 -15.31 2.75 1.45
CA ARG A 56 -16.72 2.52 1.76
C ARG A 56 -17.56 3.79 1.61
N PHE A 57 -17.03 4.93 2.00
CA PHE A 57 -17.73 6.20 1.96
C PHE A 57 -17.46 7.00 0.68
N SER A 58 -16.73 6.42 -0.28
CA SER A 58 -16.53 7.06 -1.57
C SER A 58 -17.85 7.18 -2.33
N LYS A 59 -18.08 8.35 -2.93
CA LYS A 59 -19.28 8.63 -3.72
C LYS A 59 -19.18 8.09 -5.15
N ALA A 60 -17.97 7.72 -5.58
CA ALA A 60 -17.77 7.22 -6.93
C ALA A 60 -18.19 5.76 -7.03
N SER A 61 -19.19 5.44 -7.84
CA SER A 61 -19.67 4.07 -8.02
C SER A 61 -18.60 3.11 -8.53
N ALA A 62 -17.62 3.62 -9.30
CA ALA A 62 -16.50 2.83 -9.81
C ALA A 62 -15.55 2.35 -8.72
N VAL A 63 -15.58 2.96 -7.54
CA VAL A 63 -14.72 2.60 -6.42
C VAL A 63 -15.25 1.38 -5.65
N MET A 64 -16.56 1.12 -5.70
CA MET A 64 -17.15 -0.02 -4.98
C MET A 64 -16.55 -1.39 -5.38
N PRO A 65 -16.38 -1.72 -6.68
CA PRO A 65 -15.71 -2.96 -7.06
C PRO A 65 -14.27 -3.02 -6.57
N LEU A 66 -13.57 -1.89 -6.56
CA LEU A 66 -12.20 -1.79 -6.05
C LEU A 66 -12.15 -2.10 -4.55
N ALA A 67 -13.08 -1.53 -3.78
CA ALA A 67 -13.18 -1.77 -2.34
C ALA A 67 -13.38 -3.26 -2.03
N LYS A 68 -14.25 -3.91 -2.78
CA LYS A 68 -14.51 -5.36 -2.64
C LYS A 68 -13.27 -6.19 -2.94
N LEU A 69 -12.61 -5.90 -4.06
CA LEU A 69 -11.38 -6.60 -4.44
C LEU A 69 -10.28 -6.40 -3.41
N TYR A 70 -10.10 -5.19 -2.93
CA TYR A 70 -9.12 -4.86 -1.91
C TYR A 70 -9.35 -5.67 -0.63
N ALA A 71 -10.61 -5.75 -0.17
CA ALA A 71 -10.96 -6.52 1.02
C ALA A 71 -10.63 -8.01 0.85
N GLU A 72 -10.90 -8.58 -0.31
CA GLU A 72 -10.59 -9.98 -0.62
C GLU A 72 -9.07 -10.23 -0.59
N VAL A 73 -8.29 -9.35 -1.18
CA VAL A 73 -6.82 -9.44 -1.20
C VAL A 73 -6.24 -9.35 0.22
N GLU A 74 -6.72 -8.41 1.02
CA GLU A 74 -6.25 -8.22 2.39
C GLU A 74 -6.60 -9.42 3.28
N ASP A 75 -7.78 -9.99 3.13
CA ASP A 75 -8.18 -11.18 3.88
C ASP A 75 -7.29 -12.38 3.53
N ALA A 76 -6.98 -12.57 2.25
CA ALA A 76 -6.09 -13.62 1.80
C ALA A 76 -4.65 -13.41 2.32
N ALA A 77 -4.15 -12.17 2.26
CA ALA A 77 -2.83 -11.82 2.77
C ALA A 77 -2.71 -12.05 4.28
N GLY A 78 -3.76 -11.70 5.03
CA GLY A 78 -3.82 -11.93 6.47
C GLY A 78 -3.76 -13.41 6.85
N LYS A 79 -4.49 -14.26 6.13
CA LYS A 79 -4.46 -15.71 6.34
C LYS A 79 -3.09 -16.30 6.02
N LEU A 80 -2.48 -15.88 4.92
CA LEU A 80 -1.15 -16.34 4.53
C LEU A 80 -0.11 -15.93 5.57
N ARG A 81 -0.17 -14.71 6.07
CA ARG A 81 0.73 -14.24 7.12
C ARG A 81 0.59 -15.07 8.39
N GLU A 82 -0.63 -15.40 8.77
CA GLU A 82 -0.88 -16.21 9.97
C GLU A 82 -0.29 -17.62 9.82
N GLU A 83 -0.45 -18.25 8.67
CA GLU A 83 0.16 -19.55 8.38
C GLU A 83 1.68 -19.48 8.47
N GLN A 84 2.30 -18.44 7.95
CA GLN A 84 3.74 -18.23 8.02
C GLN A 84 4.23 -18.06 9.46
N ARG A 85 3.47 -17.35 10.30
CA ARG A 85 3.83 -17.15 11.71
C ARG A 85 3.83 -18.45 12.50
N MET A 86 2.88 -19.35 12.19
CA MET A 86 2.63 -20.55 12.98
C MET A 86 3.54 -21.74 12.63
N GLY A 87 3.96 -21.88 11.40
CA GLY A 87 4.63 -23.08 10.95
C GLY A 87 5.90 -22.92 10.12
N ALA A 88 6.25 -21.71 9.74
CA ALA A 88 7.37 -21.49 8.83
C ALA A 88 8.72 -21.46 9.55
N SER A 89 9.75 -21.97 8.90
CA SER A 89 11.15 -21.82 9.34
C SER A 89 11.61 -20.37 9.16
N ALA A 90 12.76 -20.03 9.76
CA ALA A 90 13.36 -18.71 9.57
C ALA A 90 13.68 -18.42 8.10
N GLU A 91 14.15 -19.42 7.34
CA GLU A 91 14.41 -19.29 5.90
C GLU A 91 13.14 -18.99 5.12
N GLU A 92 12.06 -19.70 5.40
CA GLU A 92 10.77 -19.48 4.75
C GLU A 92 10.21 -18.10 5.05
N LYS A 93 10.35 -17.63 6.30
CA LYS A 93 9.94 -16.28 6.70
C LYS A 93 10.75 -15.22 5.96
N THR A 94 12.05 -15.45 5.78
CA THR A 94 12.91 -14.54 5.02
C THR A 94 12.48 -14.45 3.56
N LEU A 95 12.23 -15.60 2.93
CA LEU A 95 11.73 -15.64 1.54
C LEU A 95 10.38 -14.94 1.40
N PHE A 96 9.47 -15.18 2.35
CA PHE A 96 8.18 -14.51 2.36
C PHE A 96 8.35 -12.98 2.41
N ALA A 97 9.25 -12.51 3.28
CA ALA A 97 9.54 -11.07 3.40
C ALA A 97 10.11 -10.48 2.11
N GLU A 98 11.04 -11.18 1.46
CA GLU A 98 11.62 -10.75 0.20
C GLU A 98 10.56 -10.59 -0.90
N TYR A 99 9.71 -11.59 -1.06
CA TYR A 99 8.63 -11.54 -2.05
C TYR A 99 7.57 -10.49 -1.70
N ALA A 100 7.28 -10.29 -0.41
CA ALA A 100 6.37 -9.24 0.02
C ALA A 100 6.89 -7.85 -0.39
N LEU A 101 8.19 -7.63 -0.25
CA LEU A 101 8.84 -6.38 -0.70
C LEU A 101 8.79 -6.25 -2.23
N ASP A 102 9.00 -7.33 -2.97
CA ASP A 102 8.88 -7.33 -4.42
C ASP A 102 7.45 -6.97 -4.87
N PHE A 103 6.44 -7.51 -4.20
CA PHE A 103 5.05 -7.14 -4.47
C PHE A 103 4.75 -5.69 -4.15
N ALA A 104 5.40 -5.12 -3.13
CA ALA A 104 5.25 -3.70 -2.81
C ALA A 104 5.80 -2.82 -3.94
N VAL A 105 6.93 -3.20 -4.53
CA VAL A 105 7.50 -2.52 -5.71
C VAL A 105 6.52 -2.57 -6.88
N LEU A 106 5.96 -3.74 -7.16
CA LEU A 106 4.97 -3.90 -8.22
C LEU A 106 3.73 -3.04 -7.98
N ALA A 107 3.25 -2.99 -6.74
CA ALA A 107 2.10 -2.16 -6.37
C ALA A 107 2.40 -0.67 -6.60
N ALA A 108 3.60 -0.22 -6.26
CA ALA A 108 4.04 1.16 -6.50
C ALA A 108 4.10 1.46 -8.01
N ASP A 109 4.64 0.54 -8.82
CA ASP A 109 4.68 0.68 -10.28
C ASP A 109 3.27 0.85 -10.84
N ARG A 110 2.34 0.02 -10.41
CA ARG A 110 0.94 0.08 -10.86
C ARG A 110 0.24 1.36 -10.44
N ALA A 111 0.53 1.85 -9.24
CA ALA A 111 -0.03 3.10 -8.75
C ALA A 111 0.44 4.29 -9.57
N VAL A 112 1.73 4.32 -9.92
CA VAL A 112 2.29 5.39 -10.76
C VAL A 112 1.77 5.29 -12.19
N LEU A 113 1.65 4.09 -12.72
CA LEU A 113 1.04 3.87 -14.05
C LEU A 113 -0.41 4.39 -14.08
N ALA A 114 -1.21 4.06 -13.08
CA ALA A 114 -2.58 4.57 -12.96
C ALA A 114 -2.62 6.09 -12.87
N SER A 115 -1.67 6.68 -12.15
CA SER A 115 -1.55 8.14 -12.04
C SER A 115 -1.23 8.78 -13.38
N MET A 116 -0.31 8.20 -14.16
CA MET A 116 0.04 8.68 -15.51
C MET A 116 -1.15 8.58 -16.46
N GLU A 117 -1.90 7.48 -16.38
CA GLU A 117 -3.11 7.29 -17.20
C GLU A 117 -4.18 8.33 -16.85
N ALA A 118 -4.33 8.67 -15.58
CA ALA A 118 -5.24 9.72 -15.13
C ALA A 118 -4.84 11.10 -15.67
N ILE A 119 -3.54 11.41 -15.65
CA ILE A 119 -3.00 12.65 -16.19
C ILE A 119 -3.23 12.73 -17.70
N ASP A 120 -2.97 11.62 -18.40
CA ASP A 120 -3.19 11.52 -19.85
C ASP A 120 -4.67 11.75 -20.21
N SER A 121 -5.57 11.10 -19.49
CA SER A 121 -7.01 11.28 -19.69
C SER A 121 -7.46 12.71 -19.43
N GLN A 122 -6.91 13.37 -18.41
CA GLN A 122 -7.23 14.75 -18.10
C GLN A 122 -6.78 15.70 -19.24
N ARG A 123 -5.60 15.46 -19.79
CA ARG A 123 -5.09 16.23 -20.92
C ARG A 123 -5.95 16.07 -22.17
N GLU A 124 -6.39 14.86 -22.46
CA GLU A 124 -7.31 14.61 -23.59
C GLU A 124 -8.63 15.34 -23.39
N GLN A 125 -9.17 15.33 -22.17
CA GLN A 125 -10.39 16.05 -21.84
C GLN A 125 -10.22 17.55 -22.01
N ASP A 126 -9.12 18.11 -21.52
CA ASP A 126 -8.81 19.55 -21.64
C ASP A 126 -8.67 19.97 -23.11
N GLU A 127 -7.99 19.17 -23.93
CA GLU A 127 -7.86 19.41 -25.37
C GLU A 127 -9.22 19.39 -26.08
N HIS A 128 -10.08 18.44 -25.70
CA HIS A 128 -11.43 18.31 -26.24
C HIS A 128 -12.28 19.55 -25.89
N GLU A 129 -12.23 20.00 -24.67
CA GLU A 129 -12.94 21.21 -24.20
C GLU A 129 -12.47 22.46 -24.94
N GLU A 130 -11.17 22.63 -25.18
CA GLU A 130 -10.61 23.73 -25.94
C GLU A 130 -11.12 23.74 -27.39
N ARG A 131 -11.19 22.56 -28.02
CA ARG A 131 -11.70 22.43 -29.40
C ARG A 131 -13.18 22.76 -29.50
N THR A 132 -13.97 22.40 -28.47
CA THR A 132 -15.42 22.65 -28.47
C THR A 132 -15.78 24.08 -28.09
N SER A 133 -14.92 24.81 -27.39
CA SER A 133 -15.14 26.19 -26.97
C SER A 133 -14.69 27.21 -28.01
N SER A 134 -13.94 26.81 -29.02
CA SER A 134 -13.52 27.65 -30.13
C SER A 134 -14.37 27.38 -31.37
#